data_df42a5d627455decb3a07142c0a531c6
#
_entry.id   df42a5d627455decb3a07142c0a531c6
#
_cell.length_a   1.000
_cell.length_b   1.000
_cell.length_c   1.000
_cell.angle_alpha   90.00
_cell.angle_beta   90.00
_cell.angle_gamma   90.00
#
_symmetry.space_group_name_H-M   'P 1'
#
loop_
_entity.id
_entity.type
_entity.pdbx_description
1 polymer ?
#
loop_
_entity_poly.entity_id
_entity_poly.type
_entity_poly.pdbx_seq_one_letter_code
_entity_poly.pdbx_strand_id
1 'polypeptide(L)'
;MSGKTMAAPAADQKQIGTGEFIWYMVSVFFYTNMTGMVGQYRNNFLVDVVQINQHQAALFNTLVSVVPWVLNFFIVMYIDGRAIGKRGKFRPLVMLAAVPMGLLLFLSFWVPKGLTGALLMICLCTVGILWGVMNTFGNTVNNLAVVMSPNLRERDTVISFRGIVSAVGNSASLVIILVLGLIWKDNKALQFILCAALSGVMGIITMLGGMRATRERIAYENERKNPLEGFGDILRNKYAWNIIVSEFLKSFRGIANFMGTFLAAALLGDSSKFLLFGLPTGIGTAVGMLIINFLLKKFDSRVLYIASGIYSLIANTGAFLIGYTYFKQETSGGPLRIVFIVFLFLIGLQFGASNLLPNMFQADVLEDIELKTGKRMDASLGFVIGIFTMISGTVAGALSPLILYGDNSICGYVQGIQDGTLQSLKTKIWMLFFYTIFHGIMMFLAGVPFFFYKLTGARKAEIHAKLLEQRKTYDLAAED
;
A
#
# COMPACT_ATOMS: atom_id res chain seq x y z
N MET A 1 -38.16 -31.68 23.87
CA MET A 1 -36.99 -30.79 24.09
C MET A 1 -37.18 -29.61 23.19
N SER A 2 -37.54 -28.45 23.75
CA SER A 2 -37.91 -27.24 23.06
C SER A 2 -36.69 -26.62 22.36
N GLY A 3 -36.65 -26.63 21.03
CA GLY A 3 -35.67 -25.89 20.25
C GLY A 3 -35.92 -24.39 20.43
N LYS A 4 -35.07 -23.72 21.19
CA LYS A 4 -34.99 -22.26 21.17
C LYS A 4 -34.47 -21.84 19.79
N THR A 5 -35.37 -21.52 18.89
CA THR A 5 -35.07 -20.68 17.70
C THR A 5 -34.48 -19.37 18.22
N MET A 6 -33.18 -19.19 18.12
CA MET A 6 -32.55 -17.89 18.33
C MET A 6 -33.12 -16.96 17.27
N ALA A 7 -33.97 -16.03 17.70
CA ALA A 7 -34.43 -14.95 16.84
C ALA A 7 -33.20 -14.24 16.24
N ALA A 8 -33.17 -14.09 14.92
CA ALA A 8 -32.16 -13.29 14.26
C ALA A 8 -32.12 -11.91 14.92
N PRO A 9 -30.94 -11.41 15.34
CA PRO A 9 -30.87 -10.09 15.96
C PRO A 9 -31.33 -9.06 14.93
N ALA A 10 -32.21 -8.15 15.38
CA ALA A 10 -32.74 -7.08 14.53
C ALA A 10 -31.55 -6.38 13.83
N ALA A 11 -31.59 -6.27 12.51
CA ALA A 11 -30.50 -5.80 11.66
C ALA A 11 -29.98 -4.37 12.01
N ASP A 12 -30.69 -3.65 12.88
CA ASP A 12 -30.41 -2.27 13.28
C ASP A 12 -29.76 -2.14 14.69
N GLN A 13 -29.55 -3.21 15.43
CA GLN A 13 -28.92 -3.13 16.75
C GLN A 13 -27.41 -3.13 16.68
N LYS A 14 -26.78 -2.26 17.52
CA LYS A 14 -25.33 -2.22 17.69
C LYS A 14 -24.84 -3.55 18.26
N GLN A 15 -23.96 -4.24 17.55
CA GLN A 15 -23.47 -5.59 17.92
C GLN A 15 -22.02 -5.60 18.37
N ILE A 16 -21.23 -4.62 17.95
CA ILE A 16 -19.81 -4.51 18.31
C ILE A 16 -19.71 -3.70 19.61
N GLY A 17 -19.18 -4.34 20.65
CA GLY A 17 -18.86 -3.66 21.90
C GLY A 17 -17.71 -2.66 21.74
N THR A 18 -17.70 -1.59 22.55
CA THR A 18 -16.64 -0.56 22.49
C THR A 18 -15.25 -1.16 22.71
N GLY A 19 -15.08 -2.10 23.64
CA GLY A 19 -13.82 -2.79 23.87
C GLY A 19 -13.38 -3.64 22.67
N GLU A 20 -14.31 -4.35 22.02
CA GLU A 20 -14.05 -5.11 20.80
C GLU A 20 -13.56 -4.20 19.65
N PHE A 21 -14.25 -3.06 19.47
CA PHE A 21 -13.87 -2.07 18.47
C PHE A 21 -12.47 -1.51 18.71
N ILE A 22 -12.16 -1.10 19.94
CA ILE A 22 -10.85 -0.54 20.29
C ILE A 22 -9.74 -1.58 20.07
N TRP A 23 -9.91 -2.82 20.56
CA TRP A 23 -8.91 -3.88 20.38
C TRP A 23 -8.68 -4.22 18.91
N TYR A 24 -9.75 -4.21 18.10
CA TYR A 24 -9.62 -4.39 16.65
C TYR A 24 -8.80 -3.25 16.03
N MET A 25 -9.12 -1.98 16.34
CA MET A 25 -8.40 -0.83 15.79
C MET A 25 -6.93 -0.80 16.20
N VAL A 26 -6.63 -1.13 17.45
CA VAL A 26 -5.25 -1.22 17.94
C VAL A 26 -4.47 -2.34 17.23
N SER A 27 -5.13 -3.49 16.94
CA SER A 27 -4.51 -4.57 16.16
C SER A 27 -4.20 -4.13 14.73
N VAL A 28 -5.10 -3.43 14.07
CA VAL A 28 -4.90 -2.87 12.73
C VAL A 28 -3.77 -1.85 12.73
N PHE A 29 -3.71 -0.96 13.74
CA PHE A 29 -2.67 0.05 13.88
C PHE A 29 -1.27 -0.60 13.93
N PHE A 30 -1.05 -1.56 14.81
CA PHE A 30 0.27 -2.17 14.96
C PHE A 30 0.60 -3.13 13.83
N TYR A 31 -0.38 -3.81 13.22
CA TYR A 31 -0.18 -4.57 11.99
C TYR A 31 0.34 -3.64 10.87
N THR A 32 -0.31 -2.50 10.65
CA THR A 32 0.10 -1.55 9.61
C THR A 32 1.39 -0.79 9.97
N ASN A 33 1.69 -0.61 11.25
CA ASN A 33 3.00 -0.12 11.70
C ASN A 33 4.13 -1.10 11.33
N MET A 34 3.97 -2.40 11.57
CA MET A 34 4.97 -3.40 11.17
C MET A 34 5.20 -3.39 9.65
N THR A 35 4.12 -3.35 8.85
CA THR A 35 4.24 -3.28 7.38
C THR A 35 4.85 -1.96 6.91
N GLY A 36 4.51 -0.85 7.55
CA GLY A 36 5.08 0.48 7.31
C GLY A 36 6.58 0.53 7.57
N MET A 37 7.03 -0.07 8.69
CA MET A 37 8.46 -0.15 9.02
C MET A 37 9.27 -0.86 7.92
N VAL A 38 8.79 -2.02 7.47
CA VAL A 38 9.45 -2.78 6.39
C VAL A 38 9.40 -2.01 5.06
N GLY A 39 8.23 -1.47 4.71
CA GLY A 39 8.04 -0.77 3.44
C GLY A 39 8.89 0.49 3.29
N GLN A 40 9.14 1.21 4.40
CA GLN A 40 9.83 2.50 4.38
C GLN A 40 11.32 2.39 4.65
N TYR A 41 11.75 1.51 5.56
CA TYR A 41 13.11 1.54 6.09
C TYR A 41 13.96 0.31 5.77
N ARG A 42 13.39 -0.81 5.29
CA ARG A 42 14.17 -2.01 4.99
C ARG A 42 15.28 -1.75 3.98
N ASN A 43 14.97 -1.08 2.89
CA ASN A 43 15.98 -0.75 1.89
C ASN A 43 17.05 0.22 2.42
N ASN A 44 16.65 1.18 3.25
CA ASN A 44 17.59 2.10 3.88
C ASN A 44 18.53 1.37 4.84
N PHE A 45 18.02 0.42 5.62
CA PHE A 45 18.83 -0.45 6.46
C PHE A 45 19.82 -1.28 5.64
N LEU A 46 19.38 -1.90 4.54
CA LEU A 46 20.23 -2.73 3.69
C LEU A 46 21.33 -1.92 3.00
N VAL A 47 21.03 -0.70 2.57
CA VAL A 47 21.98 0.15 1.82
C VAL A 47 22.95 0.86 2.76
N ASP A 48 22.48 1.49 3.84
CA ASP A 48 23.29 2.36 4.69
C ASP A 48 23.91 1.65 5.90
N VAL A 49 23.29 0.57 6.40
CA VAL A 49 23.78 -0.15 7.58
C VAL A 49 24.49 -1.45 7.18
N VAL A 50 23.85 -2.27 6.35
CA VAL A 50 24.43 -3.56 5.91
C VAL A 50 25.41 -3.34 4.77
N GLN A 51 25.23 -2.28 3.98
CA GLN A 51 26.09 -1.87 2.86
C GLN A 51 26.19 -2.94 1.76
N ILE A 52 25.05 -3.58 1.42
CA ILE A 52 25.00 -4.50 0.27
C ILE A 52 25.21 -3.74 -1.04
N ASN A 53 25.81 -4.39 -2.04
CA ASN A 53 26.01 -3.76 -3.34
C ASN A 53 24.69 -3.63 -4.13
N GLN A 54 24.69 -2.77 -5.17
CA GLN A 54 23.50 -2.45 -5.96
C GLN A 54 22.84 -3.69 -6.61
N HIS A 55 23.65 -4.65 -7.09
CA HIS A 55 23.14 -5.88 -7.71
C HIS A 55 22.51 -6.82 -6.67
N GLN A 56 23.11 -6.92 -5.48
CA GLN A 56 22.55 -7.66 -4.37
C GLN A 56 21.20 -7.06 -3.91
N ALA A 57 21.12 -5.74 -3.83
CA ALA A 57 19.85 -5.08 -3.47
C ALA A 57 18.77 -5.25 -4.55
N ALA A 58 19.15 -5.18 -5.84
CA ALA A 58 18.24 -5.44 -6.94
C ALA A 58 17.73 -6.90 -6.91
N LEU A 59 18.64 -7.87 -6.72
CA LEU A 59 18.29 -9.29 -6.58
C LEU A 59 17.37 -9.52 -5.36
N PHE A 60 17.72 -8.94 -4.22
CA PHE A 60 16.91 -9.02 -3.00
C PHE A 60 15.48 -8.49 -3.24
N ASN A 61 15.34 -7.29 -3.79
CA ASN A 61 14.04 -6.69 -4.06
C ASN A 61 13.22 -7.53 -5.06
N THR A 62 13.87 -8.12 -6.06
CA THR A 62 13.22 -9.01 -7.03
C THR A 62 12.71 -10.27 -6.36
N LEU A 63 13.56 -10.99 -5.63
CA LEU A 63 13.18 -12.25 -4.98
C LEU A 63 12.10 -12.08 -3.92
N VAL A 64 12.23 -11.03 -3.09
CA VAL A 64 11.26 -10.72 -2.02
C VAL A 64 9.92 -10.20 -2.58
N SER A 65 9.88 -9.75 -3.83
CA SER A 65 8.62 -9.38 -4.50
C SER A 65 8.00 -10.58 -5.22
N VAL A 66 8.76 -11.28 -6.06
CA VAL A 66 8.23 -12.34 -6.93
C VAL A 66 7.87 -13.60 -6.16
N VAL A 67 8.77 -14.09 -5.29
CA VAL A 67 8.55 -15.38 -4.62
C VAL A 67 7.33 -15.37 -3.69
N PRO A 68 7.15 -14.37 -2.79
CA PRO A 68 5.93 -14.29 -1.99
C PRO A 68 4.68 -14.12 -2.85
N TRP A 69 4.75 -13.37 -3.96
CA TRP A 69 3.59 -13.17 -4.82
C TRP A 69 3.10 -14.48 -5.43
N VAL A 70 4.02 -15.32 -5.94
CA VAL A 70 3.69 -16.66 -6.46
C VAL A 70 3.11 -17.54 -5.36
N LEU A 71 3.73 -17.56 -4.17
CA LEU A 71 3.25 -18.34 -3.04
C LEU A 71 1.90 -17.84 -2.53
N ASN A 72 1.67 -16.53 -2.54
CA ASN A 72 0.44 -15.90 -2.10
C ASN A 72 -0.76 -16.32 -2.95
N PHE A 73 -0.57 -16.60 -4.23
CA PHE A 73 -1.63 -17.16 -5.07
C PHE A 73 -2.20 -18.46 -4.46
N PHE A 74 -1.33 -19.40 -4.08
CA PHE A 74 -1.74 -20.65 -3.44
C PHE A 74 -2.29 -20.45 -2.03
N ILE A 75 -1.70 -19.50 -1.28
CA ILE A 75 -2.14 -19.17 0.10
C ILE A 75 -3.53 -18.56 0.09
N VAL A 76 -3.84 -17.65 -0.83
CA VAL A 76 -5.17 -17.04 -0.96
C VAL A 76 -6.19 -18.11 -1.34
N MET A 77 -5.87 -19.01 -2.29
CA MET A 77 -6.74 -20.15 -2.62
C MET A 77 -7.00 -21.05 -1.39
N TYR A 78 -5.98 -21.29 -0.56
CA TYR A 78 -6.12 -22.01 0.69
C TYR A 78 -7.02 -21.28 1.69
N ILE A 79 -6.81 -19.97 1.87
CA ILE A 79 -7.61 -19.13 2.77
C ILE A 79 -9.08 -19.13 2.34
N ASP A 80 -9.34 -18.96 1.03
CA ASP A 80 -10.71 -18.92 0.50
C ASP A 80 -11.40 -20.27 0.57
N GLY A 81 -10.68 -21.35 0.34
CA GLY A 81 -11.21 -22.73 0.44
C GLY A 81 -11.36 -23.27 1.86
N ARG A 82 -10.91 -22.54 2.87
CA ARG A 82 -10.95 -23.00 4.27
C ARG A 82 -12.38 -22.94 4.82
N ALA A 83 -12.81 -24.05 5.43
CA ALA A 83 -14.08 -24.11 6.16
C ALA A 83 -14.05 -23.19 7.40
N ILE A 84 -15.20 -22.63 7.73
CA ILE A 84 -15.39 -21.76 8.90
C ILE A 84 -15.31 -22.62 10.15
N GLY A 85 -14.29 -22.41 10.96
CA GLY A 85 -14.10 -23.13 12.23
C GLY A 85 -14.84 -22.46 13.40
N LYS A 86 -14.80 -23.08 14.58
CA LYS A 86 -15.39 -22.56 15.83
C LYS A 86 -14.90 -21.13 16.21
N ARG A 87 -13.72 -20.73 15.75
CA ARG A 87 -13.10 -19.42 16.02
C ARG A 87 -13.20 -18.46 14.83
N GLY A 88 -14.01 -18.78 13.81
CA GLY A 88 -14.11 -18.03 12.58
C GLY A 88 -13.10 -18.46 11.52
N LYS A 89 -13.05 -17.73 10.40
CA LYS A 89 -12.18 -18.00 9.24
C LYS A 89 -10.87 -17.20 9.32
N PHE A 90 -10.94 -15.91 9.62
CA PHE A 90 -9.82 -14.96 9.54
C PHE A 90 -9.03 -14.85 10.84
N ARG A 91 -9.70 -14.84 12.01
CA ARG A 91 -9.04 -14.70 13.32
C ARG A 91 -7.91 -15.71 13.57
N PRO A 92 -8.07 -17.03 13.30
CA PRO A 92 -6.99 -17.99 13.49
C PRO A 92 -5.78 -17.72 12.61
N LEU A 93 -5.98 -17.16 11.39
CA LEU A 93 -4.89 -16.84 10.45
C LEU A 93 -4.07 -15.65 10.94
N VAL A 94 -4.74 -14.60 11.44
CA VAL A 94 -4.04 -13.46 12.06
C VAL A 94 -3.26 -13.89 13.31
N MET A 95 -3.84 -14.75 14.14
CA MET A 95 -3.16 -15.29 15.34
C MET A 95 -1.93 -16.13 14.95
N LEU A 96 -2.03 -16.93 13.89
CA LEU A 96 -0.91 -17.72 13.36
C LEU A 96 0.23 -16.81 12.87
N ALA A 97 -0.12 -15.72 12.19
CA ALA A 97 0.85 -14.79 11.64
C ALA A 97 1.50 -13.86 12.68
N ALA A 98 0.83 -13.55 13.79
CA ALA A 98 1.24 -12.54 14.73
C ALA A 98 2.68 -12.73 15.26
N VAL A 99 2.98 -13.92 15.79
CA VAL A 99 4.31 -14.22 16.35
C VAL A 99 5.39 -14.29 15.26
N PRO A 100 5.21 -15.06 14.16
CA PRO A 100 6.19 -15.08 13.08
C PRO A 100 6.45 -13.69 12.48
N MET A 101 5.43 -12.86 12.28
CA MET A 101 5.61 -11.50 11.74
C MET A 101 6.44 -10.62 12.66
N GLY A 102 6.17 -10.62 13.97
CA GLY A 102 6.98 -9.83 14.91
C GLY A 102 8.44 -10.27 14.95
N LEU A 103 8.70 -11.58 14.92
CA LEU A 103 10.07 -12.12 14.85
C LEU A 103 10.76 -11.81 13.53
N LEU A 104 10.07 -11.99 12.40
CA LEU A 104 10.62 -11.70 11.07
C LEU A 104 10.85 -10.21 10.87
N LEU A 105 10.02 -9.34 11.48
CA LEU A 105 10.28 -7.90 11.50
C LEU A 105 11.60 -7.60 12.20
N PHE A 106 11.82 -8.14 13.39
CA PHE A 106 13.07 -7.98 14.12
C PHE A 106 14.27 -8.48 13.30
N LEU A 107 14.17 -9.70 12.75
CA LEU A 107 15.23 -10.30 11.92
C LEU A 107 15.49 -9.53 10.61
N SER A 108 14.51 -8.79 10.09
CA SER A 108 14.68 -7.95 8.90
C SER A 108 15.60 -6.74 9.15
N PHE A 109 15.79 -6.36 10.42
CA PHE A 109 16.64 -5.23 10.84
C PHE A 109 17.78 -5.66 11.77
N TRP A 110 18.03 -6.96 11.89
CA TRP A 110 19.13 -7.50 12.67
C TRP A 110 19.95 -8.47 11.82
N VAL A 111 21.21 -8.17 11.64
CA VAL A 111 22.15 -9.02 10.90
C VAL A 111 23.21 -9.53 11.86
N PRO A 112 23.38 -10.84 12.01
CA PRO A 112 24.43 -11.42 12.84
C PRO A 112 25.83 -10.99 12.36
N LYS A 113 26.70 -10.67 13.32
CA LYS A 113 28.11 -10.33 13.02
C LYS A 113 28.80 -11.53 12.36
N GLY A 114 29.54 -11.29 11.29
CA GLY A 114 30.31 -12.31 10.58
C GLY A 114 29.59 -12.97 9.39
N LEU A 115 28.30 -12.65 9.14
CA LEU A 115 27.66 -13.07 7.88
C LEU A 115 28.09 -12.16 6.75
N THR A 116 28.69 -12.74 5.70
CA THR A 116 29.16 -12.01 4.51
C THR A 116 28.85 -12.77 3.23
N GLY A 117 28.91 -12.09 2.09
CA GLY A 117 28.76 -12.69 0.77
C GLY A 117 27.43 -13.41 0.54
N ALA A 118 27.51 -14.61 -0.02
CA ALA A 118 26.32 -15.39 -0.40
C ALA A 118 25.44 -15.80 0.81
N LEU A 119 26.06 -16.14 1.94
CA LEU A 119 25.33 -16.57 3.15
C LEU A 119 24.48 -15.43 3.72
N LEU A 120 25.00 -14.20 3.72
CA LEU A 120 24.24 -13.00 4.09
C LEU A 120 23.02 -12.84 3.17
N MET A 121 23.21 -12.93 1.85
CA MET A 121 22.12 -12.79 0.88
C MET A 121 21.04 -13.86 1.05
N ILE A 122 21.43 -15.12 1.27
CA ILE A 122 20.48 -16.22 1.53
C ILE A 122 19.67 -15.91 2.78
N CYS A 123 20.30 -15.47 3.87
CA CYS A 123 19.63 -15.12 5.12
C CYS A 123 18.63 -13.97 4.90
N LEU A 124 19.06 -12.86 4.28
CA LEU A 124 18.21 -11.69 4.01
C LEU A 124 17.01 -12.06 3.12
N CYS A 125 17.25 -12.79 2.02
CA CYS A 125 16.19 -13.21 1.10
C CYS A 125 15.20 -14.15 1.80
N THR A 126 15.68 -15.11 2.60
CA THR A 126 14.81 -16.03 3.34
C THR A 126 13.90 -15.27 4.31
N VAL A 127 14.46 -14.36 5.12
CA VAL A 127 13.68 -13.54 6.06
C VAL A 127 12.67 -12.67 5.29
N GLY A 128 13.08 -12.03 4.19
CA GLY A 128 12.20 -11.19 3.38
C GLY A 128 11.07 -11.97 2.69
N ILE A 129 11.34 -13.16 2.18
CA ILE A 129 10.33 -14.05 1.57
C ILE A 129 9.34 -14.53 2.63
N LEU A 130 9.84 -15.03 3.77
CA LEU A 130 8.99 -15.47 4.88
C LEU A 130 8.13 -14.33 5.43
N TRP A 131 8.68 -13.10 5.52
CA TRP A 131 7.90 -11.90 5.84
C TRP A 131 6.75 -11.69 4.86
N GLY A 132 7.02 -11.75 3.55
CA GLY A 132 6.00 -11.57 2.51
C GLY A 132 4.88 -12.61 2.62
N VAL A 133 5.23 -13.88 2.87
CA VAL A 133 4.27 -14.98 3.07
C VAL A 133 3.43 -14.76 4.34
N MET A 134 4.07 -14.47 5.47
CA MET A 134 3.35 -14.25 6.74
C MET A 134 2.48 -13.00 6.69
N ASN A 135 2.92 -11.97 5.97
CA ASN A 135 2.13 -10.75 5.75
C ASN A 135 0.80 -11.04 5.04
N THR A 136 0.72 -12.04 4.15
CA THR A 136 -0.55 -12.43 3.51
C THR A 136 -1.56 -12.97 4.52
N PHE A 137 -1.09 -13.80 5.47
CA PHE A 137 -1.95 -14.26 6.56
C PHE A 137 -2.33 -13.11 7.51
N GLY A 138 -1.35 -12.26 7.88
CA GLY A 138 -1.59 -11.08 8.73
C GLY A 138 -2.57 -10.09 8.11
N ASN A 139 -2.53 -9.90 6.79
CA ASN A 139 -3.41 -8.99 6.06
C ASN A 139 -4.91 -9.38 6.17
N THR A 140 -5.21 -10.63 6.53
CA THR A 140 -6.59 -11.06 6.80
C THR A 140 -7.25 -10.30 7.96
N VAL A 141 -6.48 -9.56 8.80
CA VAL A 141 -7.01 -8.61 9.78
C VAL A 141 -7.90 -7.56 9.11
N ASN A 142 -7.60 -7.16 7.89
CA ASN A 142 -8.39 -6.21 7.13
C ASN A 142 -9.76 -6.78 6.71
N ASN A 143 -9.85 -8.07 6.48
CA ASN A 143 -11.08 -8.76 6.08
C ASN A 143 -12.06 -8.91 7.26
N LEU A 144 -11.57 -8.85 8.50
CA LEU A 144 -12.42 -8.91 9.69
C LEU A 144 -13.44 -7.77 9.75
N ALA A 145 -13.10 -6.56 9.28
CA ALA A 145 -14.03 -5.43 9.25
C ALA A 145 -15.37 -5.75 8.57
N VAL A 146 -15.33 -6.63 7.56
CA VAL A 146 -16.52 -6.99 6.77
C VAL A 146 -17.39 -8.02 7.48
N VAL A 147 -16.80 -8.87 8.35
CA VAL A 147 -17.49 -10.02 8.98
C VAL A 147 -17.80 -9.80 10.46
N MET A 148 -17.39 -8.67 11.06
CA MET A 148 -17.61 -8.38 12.47
C MET A 148 -19.05 -8.01 12.80
N SER A 149 -19.80 -7.37 11.88
CA SER A 149 -21.18 -6.98 12.11
C SER A 149 -22.06 -7.21 10.89
N PRO A 150 -23.26 -7.79 11.04
CA PRO A 150 -24.28 -7.85 10.00
C PRO A 150 -24.98 -6.49 9.77
N ASN A 151 -24.88 -5.54 10.70
CA ASN A 151 -25.41 -4.19 10.57
C ASN A 151 -24.55 -3.39 9.57
N LEU A 152 -25.13 -2.98 8.44
CA LEU A 152 -24.43 -2.26 7.36
C LEU A 152 -23.82 -0.95 7.85
N ARG A 153 -24.53 -0.16 8.64
CA ARG A 153 -24.05 1.14 9.15
C ARG A 153 -22.86 0.96 10.09
N GLU A 154 -22.95 -0.02 10.98
CA GLU A 154 -21.86 -0.34 11.91
C GLU A 154 -20.63 -0.86 11.15
N ARG A 155 -20.83 -1.75 10.17
CA ARG A 155 -19.78 -2.27 9.30
C ARG A 155 -19.07 -1.16 8.51
N ASP A 156 -19.83 -0.24 7.91
CA ASP A 156 -19.27 0.89 7.16
C ASP A 156 -18.47 1.82 8.07
N THR A 157 -18.93 2.01 9.31
CA THR A 157 -18.19 2.75 10.34
C THR A 157 -16.85 2.05 10.66
N VAL A 158 -16.86 0.74 10.90
CA VAL A 158 -15.65 -0.04 11.18
C VAL A 158 -14.67 0.04 10.01
N ILE A 159 -15.14 -0.11 8.77
CA ILE A 159 -14.31 -0.03 7.56
C ILE A 159 -13.68 1.36 7.42
N SER A 160 -14.45 2.43 7.66
CA SER A 160 -13.97 3.81 7.56
C SER A 160 -12.91 4.11 8.61
N PHE A 161 -13.15 3.78 9.88
CA PHE A 161 -12.16 3.96 10.96
C PHE A 161 -10.92 3.10 10.75
N ARG A 162 -11.06 1.86 10.29
CA ARG A 162 -9.94 0.99 9.91
C ARG A 162 -9.03 1.68 8.88
N GLY A 163 -9.62 2.31 7.85
CA GLY A 163 -8.85 3.04 6.83
C GLY A 163 -7.99 4.15 7.43
N ILE A 164 -8.56 4.96 8.31
CA ILE A 164 -7.85 6.04 9.02
C ILE A 164 -6.75 5.46 9.91
N VAL A 165 -7.09 4.47 10.74
CA VAL A 165 -6.15 3.83 11.67
C VAL A 165 -4.99 3.15 10.91
N SER A 166 -5.28 2.52 9.76
CA SER A 166 -4.26 1.92 8.91
C SER A 166 -3.26 2.96 8.37
N ALA A 167 -3.75 4.11 7.93
CA ALA A 167 -2.90 5.19 7.42
C ALA A 167 -2.00 5.75 8.53
N VAL A 168 -2.56 6.00 9.72
CA VAL A 168 -1.79 6.49 10.87
C VAL A 168 -0.79 5.43 11.35
N GLY A 169 -1.20 4.16 11.45
CA GLY A 169 -0.33 3.05 11.82
C GLY A 169 0.84 2.86 10.86
N ASN A 170 0.58 2.93 9.55
CA ASN A 170 1.64 2.85 8.54
C ASN A 170 2.69 3.97 8.67
N SER A 171 2.30 5.14 9.17
CA SER A 171 3.17 6.28 9.40
C SER A 171 3.81 6.29 10.80
N ALA A 172 3.36 5.45 11.72
CA ALA A 172 3.85 5.44 13.10
C ALA A 172 5.34 5.09 13.20
N SER A 173 5.84 4.21 12.31
CA SER A 173 7.26 3.88 12.23
C SER A 173 8.14 5.09 11.94
N LEU A 174 7.64 6.09 11.18
CA LEU A 174 8.35 7.34 10.90
C LEU A 174 8.56 8.15 12.20
N VAL A 175 7.52 8.20 13.04
CA VAL A 175 7.57 8.91 14.32
C VAL A 175 8.52 8.20 15.29
N ILE A 176 8.41 6.87 15.40
CA ILE A 176 9.25 6.07 16.29
C ILE A 176 10.72 6.22 15.89
N ILE A 177 11.06 6.09 14.61
CA ILE A 177 12.43 6.25 14.11
C ILE A 177 12.96 7.68 14.35
N LEU A 178 12.12 8.70 14.15
CA LEU A 178 12.51 10.08 14.43
C LEU A 178 12.89 10.28 15.91
N VAL A 179 12.06 9.77 16.83
CA VAL A 179 12.32 9.86 18.29
C VAL A 179 13.58 9.09 18.65
N LEU A 180 13.75 7.88 18.13
CA LEU A 180 14.96 7.08 18.36
C LEU A 180 16.21 7.76 17.77
N GLY A 181 16.09 8.44 16.62
CA GLY A 181 17.16 9.22 16.00
C GLY A 181 17.59 10.43 16.83
N LEU A 182 16.70 11.02 17.63
CA LEU A 182 17.06 12.08 18.57
C LEU A 182 17.83 11.57 19.79
N ILE A 183 17.56 10.32 20.21
CA ILE A 183 18.18 9.71 21.41
C ILE A 183 19.53 9.07 21.06
N TRP A 184 19.58 8.27 19.99
CA TRP A 184 20.76 7.49 19.55
C TRP A 184 21.28 8.01 18.19
N LYS A 185 21.73 9.27 18.13
CA LYS A 185 22.12 9.94 16.88
C LYS A 185 23.21 9.20 16.09
N ASP A 186 24.18 8.61 16.79
CA ASP A 186 25.38 8.04 16.17
C ASP A 186 25.25 6.54 15.82
N ASN A 187 24.13 5.90 16.15
CA ASN A 187 23.96 4.46 15.95
C ASN A 187 22.66 4.13 15.21
N LYS A 188 22.69 4.27 13.87
CA LYS A 188 21.54 3.96 13.01
C LYS A 188 21.09 2.51 13.09
N ALA A 189 22.03 1.56 13.19
CA ALA A 189 21.68 0.17 13.34
C ALA A 189 20.80 -0.06 14.57
N LEU A 190 21.16 0.55 15.70
CA LEU A 190 20.38 0.45 16.93
C LEU A 190 19.00 1.11 16.82
N GLN A 191 18.89 2.26 16.11
CA GLN A 191 17.60 2.91 15.85
C GLN A 191 16.64 1.97 15.12
N PHE A 192 17.10 1.33 14.04
CA PHE A 192 16.29 0.39 13.27
C PHE A 192 15.92 -0.86 14.06
N ILE A 193 16.88 -1.45 14.79
CA ILE A 193 16.65 -2.65 15.62
C ILE A 193 15.62 -2.36 16.72
N LEU A 194 15.76 -1.24 17.44
CA LEU A 194 14.80 -0.87 18.49
C LEU A 194 13.42 -0.55 17.96
N CYS A 195 13.31 0.14 16.82
CA CYS A 195 12.03 0.40 16.18
C CYS A 195 11.34 -0.91 15.77
N ALA A 196 12.10 -1.83 15.16
CA ALA A 196 11.60 -3.14 14.74
C ALA A 196 11.17 -3.99 15.95
N ALA A 197 11.97 -3.99 17.03
CA ALA A 197 11.65 -4.71 18.27
C ALA A 197 10.37 -4.17 18.93
N LEU A 198 10.26 -2.85 19.10
CA LEU A 198 9.06 -2.21 19.68
C LEU A 198 7.82 -2.50 18.81
N SER A 199 7.91 -2.26 17.50
CA SER A 199 6.80 -2.51 16.57
C SER A 199 6.40 -3.98 16.54
N GLY A 200 7.39 -4.88 16.58
CA GLY A 200 7.18 -6.34 16.56
C GLY A 200 6.51 -6.83 17.84
N VAL A 201 7.02 -6.46 19.00
CA VAL A 201 6.45 -6.86 20.31
C VAL A 201 5.04 -6.32 20.47
N MET A 202 4.84 -5.03 20.22
CA MET A 202 3.49 -4.42 20.28
C MET A 202 2.54 -5.04 19.25
N GLY A 203 3.05 -5.35 18.04
CA GLY A 203 2.30 -6.04 17.00
C GLY A 203 1.84 -7.44 17.45
N ILE A 204 2.72 -8.25 18.04
CA ILE A 204 2.37 -9.58 18.58
C ILE A 204 1.28 -9.46 19.65
N ILE A 205 1.51 -8.60 20.65
CA ILE A 205 0.59 -8.44 21.79
C ILE A 205 -0.80 -7.99 21.29
N THR A 206 -0.83 -6.98 20.43
CA THR A 206 -2.10 -6.38 19.99
C THR A 206 -2.84 -7.24 18.97
N MET A 207 -2.14 -7.91 18.06
CA MET A 207 -2.78 -8.85 17.13
C MET A 207 -3.36 -10.05 17.87
N LEU A 208 -2.64 -10.65 18.81
CA LEU A 208 -3.14 -11.78 19.62
C LEU A 208 -4.29 -11.34 20.53
N GLY A 209 -4.15 -10.19 21.21
CA GLY A 209 -5.18 -9.65 22.10
C GLY A 209 -6.45 -9.26 21.35
N GLY A 210 -6.28 -8.57 20.22
CA GLY A 210 -7.40 -8.13 19.39
C GLY A 210 -8.16 -9.30 18.77
N MET A 211 -7.46 -10.34 18.31
CA MET A 211 -8.14 -11.53 17.77
C MET A 211 -8.87 -12.35 18.86
N ARG A 212 -8.47 -12.24 20.11
CA ARG A 212 -9.23 -12.81 21.22
C ARG A 212 -10.48 -11.97 21.56
N ALA A 213 -10.36 -10.65 21.48
CA ALA A 213 -11.44 -9.72 21.79
C ALA A 213 -12.50 -9.62 20.69
N THR A 214 -12.13 -9.79 19.42
CA THR A 214 -13.02 -9.68 18.26
C THR A 214 -13.83 -10.95 18.00
N ARG A 215 -14.98 -10.82 17.34
CA ARG A 215 -15.83 -11.93 16.92
C ARG A 215 -16.23 -11.80 15.46
N GLU A 216 -16.17 -12.90 14.72
CA GLU A 216 -16.74 -13.01 13.38
C GLU A 216 -18.21 -13.42 13.53
N ARG A 217 -19.13 -12.57 13.04
CA ARG A 217 -20.58 -12.78 13.16
C ARG A 217 -21.23 -13.15 11.83
N ILE A 218 -20.56 -12.87 10.71
CA ILE A 218 -21.04 -13.23 9.38
C ILE A 218 -20.24 -14.42 8.87
N ALA A 219 -20.94 -15.50 8.57
CA ALA A 219 -20.39 -16.66 7.90
C ALA A 219 -20.60 -16.49 6.38
N TYR A 220 -19.57 -16.13 5.63
CA TYR A 220 -19.63 -16.24 4.17
C TYR A 220 -19.23 -17.66 3.76
N GLU A 221 -20.14 -18.45 3.25
CA GLU A 221 -19.81 -19.58 2.40
C GLU A 221 -19.32 -19.01 1.08
N ASN A 222 -18.02 -18.88 0.92
CA ASN A 222 -17.47 -18.54 -0.37
C ASN A 222 -17.54 -19.78 -1.25
N GLU A 223 -18.34 -19.74 -2.29
CA GLU A 223 -18.11 -20.57 -3.44
C GLU A 223 -16.66 -20.38 -3.89
N ARG A 224 -15.95 -21.49 -4.11
CA ARG A 224 -14.57 -21.46 -4.63
C ARG A 224 -14.58 -20.84 -6.03
N LYS A 225 -14.50 -19.53 -6.11
CA LYS A 225 -14.35 -18.84 -7.40
C LYS A 225 -12.89 -18.99 -7.84
N ASN A 226 -12.70 -19.66 -8.96
CA ASN A 226 -11.39 -19.76 -9.57
C ASN A 226 -11.00 -18.37 -10.12
N PRO A 227 -9.92 -17.71 -9.61
CA PRO A 227 -9.50 -16.40 -10.11
C PRO A 227 -9.10 -16.40 -11.59
N LEU A 228 -8.84 -17.60 -12.16
CA LEU A 228 -8.53 -17.77 -13.59
C LEU A 228 -9.79 -17.87 -14.45
N GLU A 229 -10.97 -18.07 -13.85
CA GLU A 229 -12.23 -18.04 -14.57
C GLU A 229 -12.50 -16.63 -15.08
N GLY A 230 -12.73 -16.49 -16.39
CA GLY A 230 -12.95 -15.19 -17.02
C GLY A 230 -11.68 -14.38 -17.34
N PHE A 231 -10.48 -14.93 -17.10
CA PHE A 231 -9.21 -14.27 -17.44
C PHE A 231 -9.17 -13.83 -18.92
N GLY A 232 -9.62 -14.69 -19.84
CA GLY A 232 -9.71 -14.38 -21.27
C GLY A 232 -10.70 -13.26 -21.58
N ASP A 233 -11.84 -13.21 -20.90
CA ASP A 233 -12.87 -12.19 -21.10
C ASP A 233 -12.40 -10.81 -20.63
N ILE A 234 -11.65 -10.77 -19.52
CA ILE A 234 -11.04 -9.55 -19.01
C ILE A 234 -10.00 -9.02 -20.00
N LEU A 235 -9.11 -9.87 -20.50
CA LEU A 235 -8.08 -9.47 -21.47
C LEU A 235 -8.67 -9.04 -22.83
N ARG A 236 -9.86 -9.51 -23.19
CA ARG A 236 -10.60 -9.06 -24.39
C ARG A 236 -11.32 -7.73 -24.16
N ASN A 237 -11.51 -7.30 -22.91
CA ASN A 237 -12.20 -6.05 -22.62
C ASN A 237 -11.25 -4.86 -22.75
N LYS A 238 -11.52 -3.98 -23.73
CA LYS A 238 -10.69 -2.78 -23.96
C LYS A 238 -10.65 -1.79 -22.80
N TYR A 239 -11.69 -1.74 -21.97
CA TYR A 239 -11.74 -0.84 -20.82
C TYR A 239 -10.94 -1.39 -19.63
N ALA A 240 -10.85 -2.71 -19.50
CA ALA A 240 -9.95 -3.34 -18.55
C ALA A 240 -8.49 -2.97 -18.83
N TRP A 241 -8.08 -2.93 -20.10
CA TRP A 241 -6.74 -2.51 -20.51
C TRP A 241 -6.41 -1.05 -20.11
N ASN A 242 -7.39 -0.15 -20.14
CA ASN A 242 -7.14 1.22 -19.67
C ASN A 242 -6.72 1.26 -18.19
N ILE A 243 -7.34 0.42 -17.36
CA ILE A 243 -7.00 0.30 -15.93
C ILE A 243 -5.66 -0.43 -15.77
N ILE A 244 -5.47 -1.55 -16.46
CA ILE A 244 -4.25 -2.37 -16.39
C ILE A 244 -3.02 -1.53 -16.74
N VAL A 245 -3.03 -0.83 -17.86
CA VAL A 245 -1.92 0.03 -18.30
C VAL A 245 -1.70 1.20 -17.34
N SER A 246 -2.77 1.80 -16.85
CA SER A 246 -2.67 2.88 -15.86
C SER A 246 -2.01 2.41 -14.56
N GLU A 247 -2.48 1.30 -13.98
CA GLU A 247 -1.93 0.75 -12.74
C GLU A 247 -0.48 0.25 -12.92
N PHE A 248 -0.17 -0.32 -14.09
CA PHE A 248 1.20 -0.70 -14.47
C PHE A 248 2.14 0.50 -14.44
N LEU A 249 1.77 1.60 -15.12
CA LEU A 249 2.58 2.83 -15.16
C LEU A 249 2.68 3.49 -13.78
N LYS A 250 1.57 3.55 -13.05
CA LYS A 250 1.53 4.10 -11.70
C LYS A 250 2.47 3.36 -10.74
N SER A 251 2.66 2.07 -10.89
CA SER A 251 3.52 1.25 -10.02
C SER A 251 4.99 1.66 -10.08
N PHE A 252 5.47 2.27 -11.17
CA PHE A 252 6.83 2.84 -11.25
C PHE A 252 7.07 3.98 -10.26
N ARG A 253 6.00 4.53 -9.66
CA ARG A 253 6.11 5.40 -8.48
C ARG A 253 6.93 4.76 -7.35
N GLY A 254 7.05 3.42 -7.34
CA GLY A 254 7.91 2.69 -6.42
C GLY A 254 9.34 3.21 -6.38
N ILE A 255 9.89 3.69 -7.51
CA ILE A 255 11.23 4.30 -7.58
C ILE A 255 11.28 5.59 -6.73
N ALA A 256 10.27 6.46 -6.85
CA ALA A 256 10.18 7.68 -6.05
C ALA A 256 10.03 7.37 -4.54
N ASN A 257 9.19 6.40 -4.19
CA ASN A 257 9.04 5.97 -2.80
C ASN A 257 10.35 5.42 -2.22
N PHE A 258 11.10 4.64 -3.02
CA PHE A 258 12.42 4.15 -2.63
C PHE A 258 13.40 5.30 -2.35
N MET A 259 13.40 6.34 -3.20
CA MET A 259 14.30 7.49 -3.04
C MET A 259 13.99 8.35 -1.81
N GLY A 260 12.76 8.32 -1.27
CA GLY A 260 12.29 9.27 -0.27
C GLY A 260 13.14 9.31 1.01
N THR A 261 13.44 8.17 1.61
CA THR A 261 14.25 8.08 2.85
C THR A 261 15.71 8.46 2.61
N PHE A 262 16.27 8.10 1.45
CA PHE A 262 17.63 8.48 1.06
C PHE A 262 17.73 9.98 0.75
N LEU A 263 16.71 10.54 0.11
CA LEU A 263 16.63 11.98 -0.13
C LEU A 263 16.59 12.74 1.20
N ALA A 264 15.82 12.26 2.19
CA ALA A 264 15.81 12.86 3.53
C ALA A 264 17.18 12.77 4.20
N ALA A 265 17.88 11.64 4.07
CA ALA A 265 19.26 11.50 4.57
C ALA A 265 20.21 12.49 3.87
N ALA A 266 20.13 12.61 2.54
CA ALA A 266 20.99 13.50 1.77
C ALA A 266 20.73 15.00 2.00
N LEU A 267 19.51 15.38 2.37
CA LEU A 267 19.10 16.78 2.52
C LEU A 267 19.04 17.27 3.97
N LEU A 268 18.63 16.39 4.88
CA LEU A 268 18.39 16.72 6.28
C LEU A 268 19.45 16.08 7.19
N GLY A 269 20.43 15.39 6.59
CA GLY A 269 21.52 14.70 7.29
C GLY A 269 21.11 13.39 7.96
N ASP A 270 19.83 13.03 7.97
CA ASP A 270 19.34 11.79 8.59
C ASP A 270 18.06 11.27 7.95
N SER A 271 18.02 9.98 7.63
CA SER A 271 16.84 9.29 7.12
C SER A 271 15.67 9.26 8.12
N SER A 272 15.94 9.35 9.42
CA SER A 272 14.91 9.46 10.48
C SER A 272 14.01 10.68 10.29
N LYS A 273 14.52 11.74 9.66
CA LYS A 273 13.78 12.97 9.38
C LYS A 273 12.83 12.86 8.18
N PHE A 274 12.71 11.68 7.55
CA PHE A 274 11.78 11.47 6.43
C PHE A 274 10.32 11.78 6.81
N LEU A 275 9.96 11.74 8.09
CA LEU A 275 8.65 12.19 8.56
C LEU A 275 8.31 13.61 8.08
N LEU A 276 9.30 14.51 7.97
CA LEU A 276 9.11 15.90 7.51
C LEU A 276 8.66 15.96 6.04
N PHE A 277 8.92 14.92 5.25
CA PHE A 277 8.45 14.79 3.87
C PHE A 277 7.16 13.98 3.78
N GLY A 278 7.07 12.90 4.53
CA GLY A 278 5.93 11.99 4.52
C GLY A 278 4.66 12.60 5.13
N LEU A 279 4.80 13.38 6.22
CA LEU A 279 3.64 13.96 6.92
C LEU A 279 2.85 14.96 6.05
N PRO A 280 3.48 15.97 5.40
CA PRO A 280 2.78 16.89 4.53
C PRO A 280 2.09 16.16 3.37
N THR A 281 2.77 15.19 2.76
CA THR A 281 2.22 14.37 1.68
C THR A 281 1.03 13.53 2.16
N GLY A 282 1.11 12.96 3.35
CA GLY A 282 0.03 12.17 3.96
C GLY A 282 -1.21 13.02 4.25
N ILE A 283 -1.03 14.20 4.85
CA ILE A 283 -2.13 15.17 5.11
C ILE A 283 -2.73 15.60 3.77
N GLY A 284 -1.89 15.93 2.79
CA GLY A 284 -2.34 16.27 1.43
C GLY A 284 -3.18 15.17 0.81
N THR A 285 -2.81 13.89 0.99
CA THR A 285 -3.58 12.74 0.49
C THR A 285 -4.99 12.69 1.09
N ALA A 286 -5.11 12.86 2.40
CA ALA A 286 -6.41 12.86 3.08
C ALA A 286 -7.30 14.02 2.59
N VAL A 287 -6.75 15.22 2.52
CA VAL A 287 -7.45 16.40 1.98
C VAL A 287 -7.83 16.20 0.51
N GLY A 288 -6.92 15.62 -0.29
CA GLY A 288 -7.16 15.30 -1.69
C GLY A 288 -8.33 14.34 -1.89
N MET A 289 -8.47 13.30 -1.06
CA MET A 289 -9.63 12.40 -1.10
C MET A 289 -10.95 13.14 -0.84
N LEU A 290 -10.97 14.07 0.12
CA LEU A 290 -12.16 14.89 0.40
C LEU A 290 -12.50 15.81 -0.78
N ILE A 291 -11.49 16.45 -1.36
CA ILE A 291 -11.67 17.34 -2.53
C ILE A 291 -12.21 16.56 -3.72
N ILE A 292 -11.67 15.37 -4.02
CA ILE A 292 -12.13 14.54 -5.13
C ILE A 292 -13.58 14.10 -4.91
N ASN A 293 -13.98 13.69 -3.71
CA ASN A 293 -15.37 13.37 -3.42
C ASN A 293 -16.34 14.55 -3.65
N PHE A 294 -15.90 15.76 -3.37
CA PHE A 294 -16.68 16.96 -3.66
C PHE A 294 -16.74 17.25 -5.18
N LEU A 295 -15.62 17.11 -5.88
CA LEU A 295 -15.54 17.35 -7.33
C LEU A 295 -16.32 16.32 -8.15
N LEU A 296 -16.42 15.07 -7.70
CA LEU A 296 -17.23 14.02 -8.33
C LEU A 296 -18.72 14.34 -8.42
N LYS A 297 -19.22 15.29 -7.60
CA LYS A 297 -20.60 15.79 -7.71
C LYS A 297 -20.84 16.65 -8.96
N LYS A 298 -19.76 17.20 -9.56
CA LYS A 298 -19.85 18.14 -10.71
C LYS A 298 -19.16 17.63 -11.95
N PHE A 299 -18.12 16.82 -11.80
CA PHE A 299 -17.25 16.36 -12.89
C PHE A 299 -17.24 14.85 -12.97
N ASP A 300 -17.08 14.32 -14.19
CA ASP A 300 -16.92 12.91 -14.44
C ASP A 300 -15.57 12.39 -13.88
N SER A 301 -15.57 11.17 -13.36
CA SER A 301 -14.39 10.52 -12.80
C SER A 301 -13.21 10.47 -13.79
N ARG A 302 -13.49 10.24 -15.08
CA ARG A 302 -12.50 10.25 -16.16
C ARG A 302 -11.78 11.60 -16.26
N VAL A 303 -12.53 12.70 -16.31
CA VAL A 303 -11.99 14.06 -16.41
C VAL A 303 -11.12 14.37 -15.19
N LEU A 304 -11.60 14.03 -14.00
CA LEU A 304 -10.85 14.24 -12.76
C LEU A 304 -9.56 13.44 -12.73
N TYR A 305 -9.55 12.20 -13.24
CA TYR A 305 -8.34 11.39 -13.26
C TYR A 305 -7.28 11.94 -14.22
N ILE A 306 -7.67 12.33 -15.43
CA ILE A 306 -6.77 13.00 -16.40
C ILE A 306 -6.25 14.32 -15.83
N ALA A 307 -7.12 15.15 -15.27
CA ALA A 307 -6.75 16.42 -14.66
C ALA A 307 -5.78 16.21 -13.47
N SER A 308 -5.97 15.16 -12.68
CA SER A 308 -5.06 14.82 -11.58
C SER A 308 -3.66 14.41 -12.06
N GLY A 309 -3.57 13.76 -13.22
CA GLY A 309 -2.29 13.44 -13.87
C GLY A 309 -1.53 14.70 -14.32
N ILE A 310 -2.24 15.64 -14.97
CA ILE A 310 -1.67 16.95 -15.39
C ILE A 310 -1.25 17.75 -14.16
N TYR A 311 -2.12 17.82 -13.15
CA TYR A 311 -1.83 18.48 -11.88
C TYR A 311 -0.58 17.89 -11.21
N SER A 312 -0.45 16.56 -11.22
CA SER A 312 0.73 15.86 -10.67
C SER A 312 2.02 16.34 -11.34
N LEU A 313 2.03 16.43 -12.68
CA LEU A 313 3.21 16.89 -13.41
C LEU A 313 3.59 18.32 -13.01
N ILE A 314 2.62 19.23 -12.92
CA ILE A 314 2.83 20.63 -12.53
C ILE A 314 3.34 20.72 -11.08
N ALA A 315 2.68 20.08 -10.14
CA ALA A 315 3.04 20.13 -8.72
C ALA A 315 4.45 19.55 -8.47
N ASN A 316 4.77 18.43 -9.11
CA ASN A 316 6.08 17.78 -9.00
C ASN A 316 7.19 18.61 -9.68
N THR A 317 6.91 19.24 -10.81
CA THR A 317 7.87 20.16 -11.44
C THR A 317 8.13 21.38 -10.55
N GLY A 318 7.10 21.96 -9.95
CA GLY A 318 7.25 23.03 -8.97
C GLY A 318 8.09 22.62 -7.76
N ALA A 319 7.82 21.43 -7.19
CA ALA A 319 8.61 20.86 -6.09
C ALA A 319 10.08 20.68 -6.48
N PHE A 320 10.34 20.21 -7.71
CA PHE A 320 11.71 20.09 -8.22
C PHE A 320 12.43 21.43 -8.31
N LEU A 321 11.81 22.44 -8.91
CA LEU A 321 12.41 23.76 -9.08
C LEU A 321 12.74 24.41 -7.73
N ILE A 322 11.82 24.35 -6.78
CA ILE A 322 12.03 24.85 -5.42
C ILE A 322 13.12 24.07 -4.69
N GLY A 323 13.06 22.74 -4.74
CA GLY A 323 14.08 21.87 -4.13
C GLY A 323 15.48 22.10 -4.75
N TYR A 324 15.57 22.22 -6.07
CA TYR A 324 16.80 22.52 -6.77
C TYR A 324 17.42 23.86 -6.32
N THR A 325 16.60 24.92 -6.22
CA THR A 325 17.04 26.24 -5.76
C THR A 325 17.51 26.20 -4.31
N TYR A 326 16.77 25.51 -3.46
CA TYR A 326 17.11 25.31 -2.04
C TYR A 326 18.47 24.63 -1.88
N PHE A 327 18.77 23.58 -2.66
CA PHE A 327 20.03 22.84 -2.54
C PHE A 327 21.23 23.59 -3.10
N LYS A 328 21.02 24.39 -4.13
CA LYS A 328 22.09 25.20 -4.74
C LYS A 328 22.52 26.36 -3.84
N GLN A 329 21.64 26.89 -3.01
CA GLN A 329 21.92 28.03 -2.14
C GLN A 329 22.54 27.67 -0.79
N GLU A 330 22.67 26.36 -0.46
CA GLU A 330 23.24 25.86 0.80
C GLU A 330 22.64 26.46 2.10
N THR A 331 21.48 27.10 2.02
CA THR A 331 20.81 27.74 3.16
C THR A 331 20.01 26.73 4.00
N SER A 332 20.62 26.20 5.04
CA SER A 332 19.92 25.38 6.02
C SER A 332 18.90 26.21 6.80
N GLY A 333 17.60 26.06 6.52
CA GLY A 333 16.50 26.59 7.33
C GLY A 333 15.79 27.84 6.81
N GLY A 334 16.03 28.25 5.57
CA GLY A 334 15.36 29.44 4.98
C GLY A 334 13.90 29.18 4.53
N PRO A 335 13.21 30.23 4.07
CA PRO A 335 11.81 30.18 3.61
C PRO A 335 11.58 29.17 2.48
N LEU A 336 12.60 28.86 1.65
CA LEU A 336 12.54 27.85 0.59
C LEU A 336 12.22 26.44 1.13
N ARG A 337 12.65 26.11 2.34
CA ARG A 337 12.29 24.82 2.98
C ARG A 337 10.80 24.75 3.26
N ILE A 338 10.19 25.82 3.73
CA ILE A 338 8.75 25.88 4.00
C ILE A 338 7.98 25.73 2.68
N VAL A 339 8.41 26.45 1.65
CA VAL A 339 7.80 26.37 0.31
C VAL A 339 7.92 24.95 -0.25
N PHE A 340 9.06 24.27 -0.08
CA PHE A 340 9.21 22.87 -0.49
C PHE A 340 8.23 21.94 0.24
N ILE A 341 8.05 22.11 1.54
CA ILE A 341 7.07 21.37 2.34
C ILE A 341 5.64 21.60 1.82
N VAL A 342 5.30 22.83 1.46
CA VAL A 342 3.99 23.14 0.84
C VAL A 342 3.81 22.40 -0.49
N PHE A 343 4.86 22.32 -1.31
CA PHE A 343 4.79 21.53 -2.55
C PHE A 343 4.63 20.03 -2.29
N LEU A 344 5.22 19.47 -1.22
CA LEU A 344 4.98 18.08 -0.82
C LEU A 344 3.53 17.84 -0.41
N PHE A 345 2.90 18.80 0.26
CA PHE A 345 1.45 18.74 0.55
C PHE A 345 0.63 18.78 -0.75
N LEU A 346 0.98 19.65 -1.71
CA LEU A 346 0.32 19.73 -3.01
C LEU A 346 0.47 18.40 -3.81
N ILE A 347 1.64 17.76 -3.79
CA ILE A 347 1.83 16.43 -4.36
C ILE A 347 0.89 15.42 -3.67
N GLY A 348 0.74 15.51 -2.35
CA GLY A 348 -0.19 14.68 -1.59
C GLY A 348 -1.64 14.78 -2.07
N LEU A 349 -2.13 15.96 -2.45
CA LEU A 349 -3.50 16.12 -2.96
C LEU A 349 -3.80 15.20 -4.15
N GLN A 350 -2.84 15.03 -5.04
CA GLN A 350 -2.97 14.14 -6.19
C GLN A 350 -3.12 12.67 -5.78
N PHE A 351 -2.47 12.24 -4.68
CA PHE A 351 -2.63 10.86 -4.19
C PHE A 351 -4.05 10.55 -3.76
N GLY A 352 -4.82 11.55 -3.32
CA GLY A 352 -6.25 11.38 -3.06
C GLY A 352 -7.01 10.88 -4.28
N ALA A 353 -6.79 11.50 -5.45
CA ALA A 353 -7.38 11.07 -6.72
C ALA A 353 -6.88 9.69 -7.14
N SER A 354 -5.57 9.44 -7.07
CA SER A 354 -4.96 8.17 -7.48
C SER A 354 -5.37 6.98 -6.64
N ASN A 355 -5.79 7.18 -5.40
CA ASN A 355 -6.24 6.11 -4.52
C ASN A 355 -7.74 5.83 -4.65
N LEU A 356 -8.55 6.85 -4.97
CA LEU A 356 -10.00 6.73 -5.00
C LEU A 356 -10.53 6.33 -6.39
N LEU A 357 -10.12 7.05 -7.44
CA LEU A 357 -10.72 6.93 -8.77
C LEU A 357 -10.49 5.56 -9.44
N PRO A 358 -9.33 4.89 -9.33
CA PRO A 358 -9.14 3.56 -9.91
C PRO A 358 -10.13 2.51 -9.42
N ASN A 359 -10.54 2.57 -8.15
CA ASN A 359 -11.54 1.65 -7.60
C ASN A 359 -12.92 1.86 -8.26
N MET A 360 -13.26 3.11 -8.61
CA MET A 360 -14.50 3.43 -9.32
C MET A 360 -14.46 2.89 -10.75
N PHE A 361 -13.32 3.04 -11.45
CA PHE A 361 -13.16 2.49 -12.79
C PHE A 361 -13.19 0.96 -12.82
N GLN A 362 -12.62 0.31 -11.80
CA GLN A 362 -12.73 -1.14 -11.65
C GLN A 362 -14.18 -1.58 -11.52
N ALA A 363 -14.98 -0.89 -10.71
CA ALA A 363 -16.42 -1.17 -10.57
C ALA A 363 -17.16 -0.99 -11.91
N ASP A 364 -16.90 0.10 -12.64
CA ASP A 364 -17.52 0.38 -13.92
C ASP A 364 -17.19 -0.69 -15.00
N VAL A 365 -15.93 -1.14 -15.02
CA VAL A 365 -15.50 -2.22 -15.95
C VAL A 365 -16.10 -3.55 -15.57
N LEU A 366 -16.25 -3.84 -14.28
CA LEU A 366 -16.94 -5.06 -13.83
C LEU A 366 -18.39 -5.09 -14.24
N GLU A 367 -19.10 -3.95 -14.17
CA GLU A 367 -20.48 -3.84 -14.67
C GLU A 367 -20.57 -4.05 -16.19
N ASP A 368 -19.62 -3.54 -16.98
CA ASP A 368 -19.55 -3.78 -18.45
C ASP A 368 -19.27 -5.26 -18.78
N ILE A 369 -18.42 -5.93 -18.00
CA ILE A 369 -18.12 -7.35 -18.14
C ILE A 369 -19.36 -8.18 -17.76
N GLU A 370 -19.97 -7.89 -16.61
CA GLU A 370 -21.17 -8.58 -16.11
C GLU A 370 -22.32 -8.50 -17.12
N LEU A 371 -22.57 -7.32 -17.71
CA LEU A 371 -23.59 -7.15 -18.74
C LEU A 371 -23.36 -8.01 -19.99
N LYS A 372 -22.07 -8.20 -20.37
CA LYS A 372 -21.71 -8.96 -21.59
C LYS A 372 -21.65 -10.47 -21.38
N THR A 373 -21.25 -10.91 -20.19
CA THR A 373 -20.94 -12.31 -19.89
C THR A 373 -21.98 -12.97 -18.98
N GLY A 374 -22.86 -12.18 -18.34
CA GLY A 374 -23.78 -12.65 -17.30
C GLY A 374 -23.09 -13.03 -15.99
N LYS A 375 -21.77 -12.86 -15.89
CA LYS A 375 -20.99 -13.24 -14.71
C LYS A 375 -20.21 -12.05 -14.13
N ARG A 376 -20.26 -11.88 -12.82
CA ARG A 376 -19.46 -10.89 -12.12
C ARG A 376 -18.09 -11.44 -11.75
N MET A 377 -17.02 -10.79 -12.22
CA MET A 377 -15.64 -11.30 -12.19
C MET A 377 -14.70 -10.43 -11.35
N ASP A 378 -15.13 -10.02 -10.13
CA ASP A 378 -14.34 -9.13 -9.25
C ASP A 378 -12.94 -9.71 -8.92
N ALA A 379 -12.88 -10.97 -8.51
CA ALA A 379 -11.63 -11.63 -8.15
C ALA A 379 -10.68 -11.75 -9.34
N SER A 380 -11.22 -12.09 -10.53
CA SER A 380 -10.42 -12.25 -11.75
C SER A 380 -9.85 -10.93 -12.25
N LEU A 381 -10.63 -9.85 -12.24
CA LEU A 381 -10.13 -8.52 -12.61
C LEU A 381 -9.02 -8.04 -11.65
N GLY A 382 -9.25 -8.17 -10.35
CA GLY A 382 -8.23 -7.85 -9.35
C GLY A 382 -6.95 -8.66 -9.51
N PHE A 383 -7.07 -9.96 -9.86
CA PHE A 383 -5.93 -10.83 -10.12
C PHE A 383 -5.14 -10.41 -11.35
N VAL A 384 -5.82 -10.11 -12.47
CA VAL A 384 -5.16 -9.65 -13.71
C VAL A 384 -4.41 -8.34 -13.45
N ILE A 385 -5.06 -7.34 -12.83
CA ILE A 385 -4.41 -6.07 -12.46
C ILE A 385 -3.22 -6.35 -11.53
N GLY A 386 -3.37 -7.26 -10.56
CA GLY A 386 -2.33 -7.69 -9.62
C GLY A 386 -1.08 -8.26 -10.32
N ILE A 387 -1.24 -9.06 -11.39
CA ILE A 387 -0.11 -9.56 -12.20
C ILE A 387 0.69 -8.40 -12.78
N PHE A 388 0.04 -7.48 -13.46
CA PHE A 388 0.72 -6.37 -14.14
C PHE A 388 1.38 -5.40 -13.17
N THR A 389 0.72 -5.11 -12.03
CA THR A 389 1.29 -4.26 -10.98
C THR A 389 2.45 -4.93 -10.24
N MET A 390 2.42 -6.26 -10.08
CA MET A 390 3.54 -7.02 -9.55
C MET A 390 4.74 -6.95 -10.48
N ILE A 391 4.56 -7.16 -11.79
CA ILE A 391 5.65 -7.09 -12.77
C ILE A 391 6.29 -5.70 -12.74
N SER A 392 5.50 -4.63 -12.86
CA SER A 392 6.01 -3.25 -12.84
C SER A 392 6.63 -2.87 -11.50
N GLY A 393 6.03 -3.27 -10.39
CA GLY A 393 6.57 -3.04 -9.04
C GLY A 393 7.90 -3.77 -8.81
N THR A 394 8.03 -5.00 -9.31
CA THR A 394 9.30 -5.76 -9.26
C THR A 394 10.37 -5.09 -10.10
N VAL A 395 10.04 -4.67 -11.32
CA VAL A 395 10.98 -3.92 -12.17
C VAL A 395 11.40 -2.61 -11.50
N ALA A 396 10.47 -1.85 -10.95
CA ALA A 396 10.77 -0.63 -10.22
C ALA A 396 11.67 -0.90 -8.99
N GLY A 397 11.37 -1.96 -8.23
CA GLY A 397 12.17 -2.38 -7.08
C GLY A 397 13.59 -2.82 -7.42
N ALA A 398 13.76 -3.51 -8.55
CA ALA A 398 15.07 -3.91 -9.04
C ALA A 398 15.90 -2.73 -9.59
N LEU A 399 15.25 -1.80 -10.31
CA LEU A 399 15.91 -0.64 -10.88
C LEU A 399 16.31 0.40 -9.81
N SER A 400 15.54 0.52 -8.73
CA SER A 400 15.76 1.56 -7.71
C SER A 400 17.19 1.57 -7.14
N PRO A 401 17.77 0.46 -6.65
CA PRO A 401 19.14 0.45 -6.17
C PRO A 401 20.16 0.73 -7.27
N LEU A 402 19.95 0.22 -8.50
CA LEU A 402 20.83 0.44 -9.64
C LEU A 402 20.87 1.92 -10.04
N ILE A 403 19.78 2.65 -9.88
CA ILE A 403 19.70 4.10 -10.12
C ILE A 403 20.38 4.86 -9.00
N LEU A 404 20.22 4.40 -7.74
CA LEU A 404 20.63 5.16 -6.56
C LEU A 404 22.16 5.15 -6.36
N TYR A 405 22.81 3.99 -6.29
CA TYR A 405 24.20 3.86 -5.85
C TYR A 405 24.97 2.80 -6.65
N GLY A 406 26.31 2.84 -6.54
CA GLY A 406 27.25 1.98 -7.25
C GLY A 406 27.95 2.72 -8.39
N ASP A 407 28.97 2.06 -9.00
CA ASP A 407 29.93 2.69 -9.91
C ASP A 407 29.32 3.33 -11.17
N ASN A 408 28.22 2.76 -11.69
CA ASN A 408 27.53 3.24 -12.89
C ASN A 408 26.11 3.77 -12.59
N SER A 409 25.83 4.13 -11.34
CA SER A 409 24.51 4.64 -10.97
C SER A 409 24.30 6.09 -11.44
N ILE A 410 23.04 6.42 -11.72
CA ILE A 410 22.67 7.77 -12.17
C ILE A 410 22.86 8.78 -11.03
N CYS A 411 22.45 8.42 -9.82
CA CYS A 411 22.48 9.33 -8.66
C CYS A 411 23.89 9.42 -8.05
N GLY A 412 24.66 8.33 -8.00
CA GLY A 412 25.98 8.31 -7.35
C GLY A 412 25.90 8.49 -5.84
N TYR A 413 24.89 7.91 -5.18
CA TYR A 413 24.73 7.97 -3.73
C TYR A 413 25.84 7.16 -3.04
N VAL A 414 26.48 7.78 -2.05
CA VAL A 414 27.53 7.12 -1.24
C VAL A 414 26.89 6.50 -0.01
N GLN A 415 27.02 5.18 0.11
CA GLN A 415 26.45 4.38 1.20
C GLN A 415 27.13 4.67 2.54
N GLY A 416 26.39 4.48 3.64
CA GLY A 416 26.91 4.55 5.00
C GLY A 416 27.26 5.95 5.49
N ILE A 417 27.14 6.97 4.65
CA ILE A 417 27.35 8.37 5.06
C ILE A 417 26.13 8.86 5.82
N GLN A 418 26.35 9.15 7.10
CA GLN A 418 25.29 9.65 7.98
C GLN A 418 25.13 11.17 7.93
N ASP A 419 26.10 11.89 7.40
CA ASP A 419 26.05 13.32 7.22
C ASP A 419 25.70 13.67 5.76
N GLY A 420 24.52 14.26 5.57
CA GLY A 420 24.03 14.64 4.24
C GLY A 420 24.88 15.68 3.51
N THR A 421 25.80 16.38 4.21
CA THR A 421 26.71 17.34 3.60
C THR A 421 27.74 16.66 2.69
N LEU A 422 28.05 15.39 2.92
CA LEU A 422 29.00 14.60 2.15
C LEU A 422 28.44 14.04 0.83
N GLN A 423 27.13 14.10 0.61
CA GLN A 423 26.55 13.74 -0.67
C GLN A 423 26.72 14.87 -1.68
N SER A 424 27.17 14.53 -2.90
CA SER A 424 27.41 15.52 -3.95
C SER A 424 26.13 16.27 -4.36
N LEU A 425 26.27 17.50 -4.83
CA LEU A 425 25.12 18.26 -5.36
C LEU A 425 24.45 17.52 -6.53
N LYS A 426 25.24 16.85 -7.39
CA LYS A 426 24.73 16.01 -8.48
C LYS A 426 23.83 14.90 -7.94
N THR A 427 24.26 14.19 -6.89
CA THR A 427 23.49 13.14 -6.22
C THR A 427 22.15 13.69 -5.71
N LYS A 428 22.18 14.79 -4.98
CA LYS A 428 20.98 15.44 -4.42
C LYS A 428 19.97 15.81 -5.51
N ILE A 429 20.44 16.37 -6.62
CA ILE A 429 19.57 16.78 -7.74
C ILE A 429 18.95 15.58 -8.44
N TRP A 430 19.72 14.51 -8.73
CA TRP A 430 19.16 13.32 -9.38
C TRP A 430 18.16 12.58 -8.48
N MET A 431 18.43 12.47 -7.18
CA MET A 431 17.50 11.90 -6.23
C MET A 431 16.21 12.73 -6.16
N LEU A 432 16.32 14.06 -6.14
CA LEU A 432 15.17 14.96 -6.18
C LEU A 432 14.38 14.79 -7.48
N PHE A 433 15.06 14.63 -8.63
CA PHE A 433 14.43 14.37 -9.92
C PHE A 433 13.58 13.09 -9.89
N PHE A 434 14.13 11.98 -9.39
CA PHE A 434 13.40 10.72 -9.30
C PHE A 434 12.26 10.79 -8.27
N TYR A 435 12.45 11.53 -7.19
CA TYR A 435 11.44 11.70 -6.16
C TYR A 435 10.26 12.56 -6.61
N THR A 436 10.49 13.56 -7.48
CA THR A 436 9.48 14.53 -7.92
C THR A 436 9.13 14.36 -9.39
N ILE A 437 9.95 14.85 -10.33
CA ILE A 437 9.61 14.91 -11.77
C ILE A 437 9.28 13.54 -12.33
N PHE A 438 10.10 12.53 -12.07
CA PHE A 438 9.85 11.18 -12.55
C PHE A 438 8.52 10.65 -12.03
N HIS A 439 8.22 10.90 -10.75
CA HIS A 439 6.91 10.59 -10.17
C HIS A 439 5.78 11.29 -10.92
N GLY A 440 5.91 12.61 -11.15
CA GLY A 440 4.92 13.40 -11.88
C GLY A 440 4.68 12.89 -13.30
N ILE A 441 5.76 12.51 -14.01
CA ILE A 441 5.68 11.92 -15.36
C ILE A 441 4.91 10.59 -15.32
N MET A 442 5.23 9.69 -14.39
CA MET A 442 4.55 8.39 -14.30
C MET A 442 3.07 8.54 -13.99
N MET A 443 2.71 9.49 -13.13
CA MET A 443 1.30 9.77 -12.81
C MET A 443 0.55 10.42 -13.98
N PHE A 444 1.20 11.28 -14.75
CA PHE A 444 0.65 11.82 -15.99
C PHE A 444 0.42 10.72 -17.02
N LEU A 445 1.43 9.88 -17.26
CA LEU A 445 1.34 8.75 -18.20
C LEU A 445 0.25 7.74 -17.78
N ALA A 446 0.06 7.52 -16.47
CA ALA A 446 -1.03 6.69 -15.96
C ALA A 446 -2.42 7.26 -16.29
N GLY A 447 -2.54 8.58 -16.47
CA GLY A 447 -3.76 9.25 -16.92
C GLY A 447 -4.05 9.09 -18.42
N VAL A 448 -3.01 8.84 -19.25
CA VAL A 448 -3.14 8.81 -20.72
C VAL A 448 -4.11 7.75 -21.23
N PRO A 449 -4.14 6.51 -20.74
CA PRO A 449 -5.12 5.51 -21.18
C PRO A 449 -6.58 5.96 -21.04
N PHE A 450 -6.85 6.85 -20.07
CA PHE A 450 -8.21 7.33 -19.82
C PHE A 450 -8.72 8.34 -20.86
N PHE A 451 -7.88 8.87 -21.75
CA PHE A 451 -8.36 9.59 -22.93
C PHE A 451 -9.17 8.69 -23.86
N PHE A 452 -8.94 7.39 -23.83
CA PHE A 452 -9.65 6.38 -24.63
C PHE A 452 -10.78 5.68 -23.85
N TYR A 453 -10.94 5.97 -22.55
CA TYR A 453 -11.97 5.38 -21.70
C TYR A 453 -13.33 5.99 -21.98
N LYS A 454 -14.31 5.18 -22.39
CA LYS A 454 -15.63 5.64 -22.83
C LYS A 454 -16.79 5.21 -21.90
N LEU A 455 -16.50 4.56 -20.77
CA LEU A 455 -17.53 4.21 -19.77
C LEU A 455 -17.80 5.41 -18.86
N THR A 456 -18.50 6.42 -19.40
CA THR A 456 -18.76 7.68 -18.70
C THR A 456 -20.18 8.16 -18.98
N GLY A 457 -20.73 9.02 -18.13
CA GLY A 457 -21.98 9.70 -18.32
C GLY A 457 -23.16 8.79 -18.70
N ALA A 458 -23.80 9.08 -19.83
CA ALA A 458 -24.99 8.35 -20.30
C ALA A 458 -24.75 6.85 -20.52
N ARG A 459 -23.55 6.47 -21.00
CA ARG A 459 -23.23 5.04 -21.24
C ARG A 459 -23.11 4.24 -19.94
N LYS A 460 -22.52 4.84 -18.90
CA LYS A 460 -22.47 4.22 -17.56
C LYS A 460 -23.88 4.04 -17.00
N ALA A 461 -24.73 5.08 -17.11
CA ALA A 461 -26.11 5.01 -16.67
C ALA A 461 -26.92 3.95 -17.44
N GLU A 462 -26.71 3.82 -18.76
CA GLU A 462 -27.34 2.78 -19.59
C GLU A 462 -26.96 1.37 -19.15
N ILE A 463 -25.65 1.11 -18.93
CA ILE A 463 -25.14 -0.19 -18.46
C ILE A 463 -25.77 -0.53 -17.11
N HIS A 464 -25.75 0.43 -16.18
CA HIS A 464 -26.32 0.24 -14.85
C HIS A 464 -27.83 -0.06 -14.89
N ALA A 465 -28.59 0.67 -15.72
CA ALA A 465 -30.02 0.44 -15.91
C ALA A 465 -30.32 -0.96 -16.48
N LYS A 466 -29.58 -1.38 -17.52
CA LYS A 466 -29.72 -2.73 -18.10
C LYS A 466 -29.37 -3.84 -17.10
N LEU A 467 -28.34 -3.66 -16.28
CA LEU A 467 -27.98 -4.61 -15.24
C LEU A 467 -29.07 -4.72 -14.17
N LEU A 468 -29.65 -3.60 -13.74
CA LEU A 468 -30.76 -3.62 -12.80
C LEU A 468 -31.97 -4.37 -13.36
N GLU A 469 -32.25 -4.23 -14.64
CA GLU A 469 -33.33 -4.93 -15.32
C GLU A 469 -33.04 -6.44 -15.43
N GLN A 470 -31.82 -6.83 -15.81
CA GLN A 470 -31.38 -8.23 -15.79
C GLN A 470 -31.49 -8.89 -14.41
N ARG A 471 -31.01 -8.19 -13.37
CA ARG A 471 -31.07 -8.69 -11.98
C ARG A 471 -32.50 -8.88 -11.48
N LYS A 472 -33.42 -7.97 -11.81
CA LYS A 472 -34.86 -8.14 -11.51
C LYS A 472 -35.44 -9.35 -12.19
N THR A 473 -35.07 -9.63 -13.45
CA THR A 473 -35.54 -10.79 -14.18
C THR A 473 -35.03 -12.12 -13.60
N TYR A 474 -33.77 -12.13 -13.09
CA TYR A 474 -33.22 -13.31 -12.41
C TYR A 474 -33.89 -13.55 -11.03
N ASP A 475 -34.18 -12.52 -10.25
CA ASP A 475 -34.86 -12.66 -8.97
C ASP A 475 -36.30 -13.18 -9.14
N LEU A 476 -37.00 -12.77 -10.20
CA LEU A 476 -38.33 -13.28 -10.54
C LEU A 476 -38.33 -14.75 -11.00
N ALA A 477 -37.24 -15.18 -11.64
CA ALA A 477 -37.09 -16.59 -12.06
C ALA A 477 -36.64 -17.52 -10.92
N ALA A 478 -36.16 -16.99 -9.83
CA ALA A 478 -35.79 -17.76 -8.62
C ALA A 478 -36.95 -17.94 -7.62
N GLU A 479 -38.07 -17.23 -7.84
CA GLU A 479 -39.30 -17.33 -7.04
C GLU A 479 -40.36 -18.30 -7.65
N ASP A 480 -40.19 -18.78 -8.88
CA ASP A 480 -40.98 -19.82 -9.55
C ASP A 480 -40.29 -21.20 -9.43
#